data_e82fd52ada7d5761bef14db9f6fa2eab
#
_entry.id   e82fd52ada7d5761bef14db9f6fa2eab
#
_cell.length_a   1.000
_cell.length_b   1.000
_cell.length_c   1.000
_cell.angle_alpha   90.00
_cell.angle_beta   90.00
_cell.angle_gamma   90.00
#
_symmetry.space_group_name_H-M   'P 1'
#
loop_
_entity.id
_entity.type
_entity.pdbx_description
1 polymer ?
#
loop_
_entity_poly.entity_id
_entity_poly.type
_entity_poly.pdbx_seq_one_letter_code
_entity_poly.pdbx_strand_id
1 'polypeptide(L)'
;MTLTIIVSIIAFLVVTLLLVALLLFAKAKLTTSGDVTIDINDGERVITTEGGSSLLATLANNQVFLPSACGGGGSCGMCKCQVLEGGGEILPTETGFISRKMQKDHWRLGCQVKVKEDLKIKVPASVLGVKKWECEVVSNRNVSTFIKEFVVKLPEGETLNFRSGGYIQIDIPKYDAIKFSDMDIDEEYREDWDKFKMWDLVTKNPEATFRAYSMANHPAEGNIIMLNIRIATPPFDRVNGGFMKVNPGICSSYIF
;
A
#
# COMPACT_ATOMS: atom_id res chain seq x y z
N MET A 1 24.17 -39.73 -33.11
CA MET A 1 23.97 -39.18 -31.76
C MET A 1 24.28 -37.70 -31.65
N THR A 2 25.44 -37.20 -32.12
CA THR A 2 25.81 -35.76 -32.10
C THR A 2 24.87 -34.88 -32.92
N LEU A 3 24.47 -35.29 -34.12
CA LEU A 3 23.55 -34.53 -34.97
C LEU A 3 22.17 -34.34 -34.31
N THR A 4 21.63 -35.37 -33.67
CA THR A 4 20.35 -35.34 -33.00
C THR A 4 20.38 -34.35 -31.79
N ILE A 5 21.48 -34.33 -31.04
CA ILE A 5 21.69 -33.40 -29.92
C ILE A 5 21.76 -31.97 -30.44
N ILE A 6 22.50 -31.71 -31.51
CA ILE A 6 22.61 -30.37 -32.11
C ILE A 6 21.24 -29.86 -32.59
N VAL A 7 20.49 -30.70 -33.30
CA VAL A 7 19.15 -30.37 -33.80
C VAL A 7 18.20 -30.08 -32.62
N SER A 8 18.26 -30.88 -31.56
CA SER A 8 17.42 -30.63 -30.34
C SER A 8 17.76 -29.33 -29.66
N ILE A 9 19.03 -28.96 -29.53
CA ILE A 9 19.48 -27.70 -28.95
C ILE A 9 19.00 -26.51 -29.79
N ILE A 10 19.17 -26.61 -31.14
CA ILE A 10 18.73 -25.57 -32.05
C ILE A 10 17.19 -25.39 -31.96
N ALA A 11 16.44 -26.49 -31.99
CA ALA A 11 14.99 -26.45 -31.88
C ALA A 11 14.55 -25.80 -30.55
N PHE A 12 15.17 -26.17 -29.43
CA PHE A 12 14.90 -25.57 -28.13
C PHE A 12 15.19 -24.07 -28.11
N LEU A 13 16.32 -23.63 -28.65
CA LEU A 13 16.69 -22.22 -28.74
C LEU A 13 15.70 -21.44 -29.61
N VAL A 14 15.32 -21.99 -30.76
CA VAL A 14 14.34 -21.31 -31.64
C VAL A 14 12.98 -21.15 -30.96
N VAL A 15 12.49 -22.21 -30.30
CA VAL A 15 11.21 -22.15 -29.58
C VAL A 15 11.29 -21.14 -28.44
N THR A 16 12.38 -21.13 -27.66
CA THR A 16 12.59 -20.20 -26.57
C THR A 16 12.62 -18.73 -27.04
N LEU A 17 13.37 -18.48 -28.14
CA LEU A 17 13.44 -17.14 -28.73
C LEU A 17 12.09 -16.66 -29.27
N LEU A 18 11.32 -17.56 -29.91
CA LEU A 18 9.97 -17.27 -30.36
C LEU A 18 9.02 -16.90 -29.19
N LEU A 19 9.09 -17.66 -28.09
CA LEU A 19 8.29 -17.37 -26.90
C LEU A 19 8.69 -16.03 -26.27
N VAL A 20 9.97 -15.74 -26.16
CA VAL A 20 10.47 -14.45 -25.65
C VAL A 20 10.02 -13.30 -26.56
N ALA A 21 10.16 -13.45 -27.89
CA ALA A 21 9.72 -12.44 -28.86
C ALA A 21 8.19 -12.20 -28.74
N LEU A 22 7.39 -13.27 -28.60
CA LEU A 22 5.95 -13.19 -28.41
C LEU A 22 5.60 -12.46 -27.11
N LEU A 23 6.29 -12.78 -26.01
CA LEU A 23 6.08 -12.10 -24.72
C LEU A 23 6.44 -10.62 -24.79
N LEU A 24 7.57 -10.27 -25.43
CA LEU A 24 7.97 -8.87 -25.61
C LEU A 24 6.99 -8.12 -26.49
N PHE A 25 6.51 -8.74 -27.56
CA PHE A 25 5.49 -8.17 -28.43
C PHE A 25 4.16 -7.96 -27.69
N ALA A 26 3.71 -8.97 -26.95
CA ALA A 26 2.50 -8.86 -26.13
C ALA A 26 2.66 -7.76 -25.05
N LYS A 27 3.81 -7.72 -24.38
CA LYS A 27 4.13 -6.64 -23.42
C LYS A 27 4.06 -5.27 -24.09
N ALA A 28 4.71 -5.07 -25.23
CA ALA A 28 4.73 -3.79 -25.95
C ALA A 28 3.32 -3.35 -26.42
N LYS A 29 2.42 -4.29 -26.72
CA LYS A 29 1.03 -4.00 -27.12
C LYS A 29 0.07 -3.82 -25.94
N LEU A 30 0.32 -4.50 -24.83
CA LEU A 30 -0.57 -4.50 -23.66
C LEU A 30 -0.16 -3.49 -22.60
N THR A 31 1.11 -3.04 -22.61
CA THR A 31 1.57 -2.00 -21.69
C THR A 31 1.33 -0.65 -22.33
N THR A 32 0.52 0.18 -21.70
CA THR A 32 0.35 1.58 -22.10
C THR A 32 1.70 2.28 -21.93
N SER A 33 2.30 2.71 -23.01
CA SER A 33 3.51 3.56 -22.99
C SER A 33 3.09 4.93 -23.47
N GLY A 34 3.17 5.91 -22.58
CA GLY A 34 2.87 7.31 -22.85
C GLY A 34 2.32 8.03 -21.64
N ASP A 35 2.42 9.32 -21.69
CA ASP A 35 1.82 10.19 -20.69
C ASP A 35 0.30 10.14 -20.82
N VAL A 36 -0.35 10.04 -19.67
CA VAL A 36 -1.82 10.11 -19.55
C VAL A 36 -2.17 11.30 -18.66
N THR A 37 -3.32 11.89 -18.95
CA THR A 37 -3.84 13.03 -18.22
C THR A 37 -5.00 12.60 -17.32
N ILE A 38 -4.95 13.02 -16.05
CA ILE A 38 -6.04 12.79 -15.11
C ILE A 38 -6.64 14.15 -14.74
N ASP A 39 -7.86 14.39 -15.21
CA ASP A 39 -8.64 15.57 -14.86
C ASP A 39 -9.46 15.28 -13.60
N ILE A 40 -9.23 16.07 -12.56
CA ILE A 40 -9.87 15.93 -11.25
C ILE A 40 -10.84 17.09 -11.04
N ASN A 41 -12.12 16.76 -10.75
CA ASN A 41 -13.18 17.71 -10.42
C ASN A 41 -13.36 18.79 -11.49
N ASP A 42 -13.46 18.38 -12.76
CA ASP A 42 -13.69 19.28 -13.90
C ASP A 42 -12.65 20.40 -14.02
N GLY A 43 -11.35 20.04 -13.90
CA GLY A 43 -10.21 20.95 -14.08
C GLY A 43 -9.70 21.62 -12.79
N GLU A 44 -10.26 21.30 -11.61
CA GLU A 44 -9.72 21.82 -10.34
C GLU A 44 -8.27 21.41 -10.15
N ARG A 45 -7.91 20.21 -10.61
CA ARG A 45 -6.52 19.75 -10.68
C ARG A 45 -6.32 18.81 -11.87
N VAL A 46 -5.26 19.05 -12.63
CA VAL A 46 -4.88 18.21 -13.78
C VAL A 46 -3.49 17.62 -13.51
N ILE A 47 -3.36 16.31 -13.67
CA ILE A 47 -2.13 15.56 -13.47
C ILE A 47 -1.74 14.91 -14.79
N THR A 48 -0.50 15.10 -15.23
CA THR A 48 0.10 14.36 -16.35
C THR A 48 1.15 13.40 -15.80
N THR A 49 1.06 12.12 -16.15
CA THR A 49 1.90 11.07 -15.58
C THR A 49 2.01 9.88 -16.51
N GLU A 50 3.02 9.05 -16.31
CA GLU A 50 3.12 7.78 -17.02
C GLU A 50 1.99 6.83 -16.62
N GLY A 51 1.41 6.15 -17.61
CA GLY A 51 0.39 5.14 -17.39
C GLY A 51 0.93 3.83 -16.80
N GLY A 52 0.02 2.93 -16.38
CA GLY A 52 0.35 1.56 -15.96
C GLY A 52 0.14 1.26 -14.48
N SER A 53 0.21 2.24 -13.60
CA SER A 53 -0.05 2.09 -12.17
C SER A 53 -1.55 2.07 -11.84
N SER A 54 -1.91 1.77 -10.58
CA SER A 54 -3.28 1.96 -10.12
C SER A 54 -3.58 3.45 -9.93
N LEU A 55 -4.83 3.85 -10.13
CA LEU A 55 -5.26 5.23 -9.91
C LEU A 55 -4.93 5.71 -8.49
N LEU A 56 -5.12 4.86 -7.48
CA LEU A 56 -4.74 5.17 -6.09
C LEU A 56 -3.26 5.53 -5.95
N ALA A 57 -2.36 4.70 -6.52
CA ALA A 57 -0.92 4.94 -6.44
C ALA A 57 -0.52 6.17 -7.25
N THR A 58 -1.08 6.33 -8.44
CA THR A 58 -0.83 7.49 -9.32
C THR A 58 -1.24 8.79 -8.64
N LEU A 59 -2.42 8.84 -8.03
CA LEU A 59 -2.90 10.00 -7.29
C LEU A 59 -2.00 10.30 -6.09
N ALA A 60 -1.62 9.28 -5.32
CA ALA A 60 -0.74 9.44 -4.16
C ALA A 60 0.64 9.98 -4.54
N ASN A 61 1.24 9.49 -5.63
CA ASN A 61 2.51 10.00 -6.16
C ASN A 61 2.42 11.48 -6.59
N ASN A 62 1.22 11.93 -6.92
CA ASN A 62 0.93 13.32 -7.28
C ASN A 62 0.25 14.11 -6.15
N GLN A 63 0.45 13.71 -4.90
CA GLN A 63 -0.04 14.41 -3.70
C GLN A 63 -1.58 14.55 -3.63
N VAL A 64 -2.31 13.59 -4.17
CA VAL A 64 -3.76 13.45 -4.02
C VAL A 64 -4.04 12.13 -3.29
N PHE A 65 -4.42 12.23 -2.02
CA PHE A 65 -4.46 11.06 -1.14
C PHE A 65 -5.89 10.56 -0.92
N LEU A 66 -6.30 9.56 -1.71
CA LEU A 66 -7.56 8.85 -1.44
C LEU A 66 -7.44 8.03 -0.15
N PRO A 67 -8.52 7.97 0.66
CA PRO A 67 -8.55 7.11 1.85
C PRO A 67 -8.26 5.65 1.50
N SER A 68 -7.33 5.01 2.20
CA SER A 68 -7.03 3.59 1.97
C SER A 68 -6.42 2.94 3.21
N ALA A 69 -7.21 2.17 3.95
CA ALA A 69 -6.72 1.43 5.12
C ALA A 69 -5.88 0.20 4.73
N CYS A 70 -6.17 -0.43 3.58
CA CYS A 70 -5.45 -1.62 3.11
C CYS A 70 -4.22 -1.30 2.24
N GLY A 71 -3.94 -0.01 1.96
CA GLY A 71 -2.81 0.42 1.13
C GLY A 71 -2.89 -0.09 -0.32
N GLY A 72 -4.09 -0.18 -0.87
CA GLY A 72 -4.29 -0.60 -2.26
C GLY A 72 -4.59 -2.09 -2.45
N GLY A 73 -4.68 -2.88 -1.37
CA GLY A 73 -4.94 -4.32 -1.43
C GLY A 73 -6.38 -4.72 -1.81
N GLY A 74 -7.28 -3.77 -2.08
CA GLY A 74 -8.65 -4.05 -2.53
C GLY A 74 -9.61 -4.57 -1.46
N SER A 75 -9.21 -4.60 -0.19
CA SER A 75 -9.96 -5.27 0.89
C SER A 75 -10.72 -4.34 1.84
N CYS A 76 -10.50 -3.02 1.81
CA CYS A 76 -11.16 -2.09 2.73
C CYS A 76 -12.30 -1.28 2.10
N GLY A 77 -12.34 -1.17 0.78
CA GLY A 77 -13.37 -0.42 0.06
C GLY A 77 -13.38 1.10 0.30
N MET A 78 -12.30 1.68 0.87
CA MET A 78 -12.26 3.09 1.26
C MET A 78 -11.88 4.04 0.12
N CYS A 79 -11.05 3.60 -0.83
CA CYS A 79 -10.54 4.42 -1.93
C CYS A 79 -11.56 4.69 -3.04
N LYS A 80 -12.79 5.00 -2.65
CA LYS A 80 -13.89 5.26 -3.58
C LYS A 80 -13.74 6.64 -4.22
N CYS A 81 -13.82 6.67 -5.53
CA CYS A 81 -13.94 7.90 -6.32
C CYS A 81 -14.88 7.64 -7.50
N GLN A 82 -15.41 8.68 -8.11
CA GLN A 82 -16.14 8.54 -9.36
C GLN A 82 -15.15 8.63 -10.51
N VAL A 83 -15.21 7.66 -11.43
CA VAL A 83 -14.39 7.66 -12.65
C VAL A 83 -15.35 7.81 -13.83
N LEU A 84 -15.43 9.03 -14.34
CA LEU A 84 -16.39 9.41 -15.37
C LEU A 84 -15.95 8.94 -16.75
N GLU A 85 -14.64 8.97 -17.02
CA GLU A 85 -14.04 8.58 -18.30
C GLU A 85 -12.74 7.80 -18.07
N GLY A 86 -12.42 6.85 -18.95
CA GLY A 86 -11.13 6.17 -19.01
C GLY A 86 -10.89 5.04 -17.98
N GLY A 87 -11.83 4.77 -17.10
CA GLY A 87 -11.65 3.81 -16.01
C GLY A 87 -11.90 2.33 -16.34
N GLY A 88 -12.33 2.04 -17.56
CA GLY A 88 -12.77 0.70 -17.97
C GLY A 88 -13.99 0.21 -17.17
N GLU A 89 -14.31 -1.07 -17.31
CA GLU A 89 -15.46 -1.68 -16.64
C GLU A 89 -15.16 -1.99 -15.16
N ILE A 90 -16.24 -2.08 -14.36
CA ILE A 90 -16.13 -2.46 -12.95
C ILE A 90 -15.66 -3.91 -12.81
N LEU A 91 -14.73 -4.14 -11.90
CA LEU A 91 -14.18 -5.46 -11.65
C LEU A 91 -15.03 -6.25 -10.63
N PRO A 92 -15.08 -7.58 -10.72
CA PRO A 92 -15.76 -8.41 -9.73
C PRO A 92 -15.29 -8.15 -8.29
N THR A 93 -14.02 -7.81 -8.11
CA THR A 93 -13.41 -7.45 -6.80
C THR A 93 -13.98 -6.17 -6.19
N GLU A 94 -14.58 -5.30 -6.98
CA GLU A 94 -15.17 -4.03 -6.54
C GLU A 94 -16.64 -4.19 -6.13
N THR A 95 -17.34 -5.19 -6.65
CA THR A 95 -18.80 -5.34 -6.49
C THR A 95 -19.24 -5.55 -5.05
N GLY A 96 -18.36 -6.06 -4.19
CA GLY A 96 -18.62 -6.18 -2.75
C GLY A 96 -18.65 -4.83 -2.00
N PHE A 97 -18.09 -3.78 -2.58
CA PHE A 97 -17.96 -2.45 -1.97
C PHE A 97 -18.76 -1.37 -2.70
N ILE A 98 -19.07 -1.59 -3.98
CA ILE A 98 -19.74 -0.64 -4.87
C ILE A 98 -21.14 -1.19 -5.19
N SER A 99 -22.16 -0.59 -4.60
CA SER A 99 -23.56 -1.00 -4.85
C SER A 99 -23.97 -0.74 -6.31
N ARG A 100 -25.03 -1.40 -6.78
CA ARG A 100 -25.56 -1.21 -8.15
C ARG A 100 -25.90 0.26 -8.45
N LYS A 101 -26.37 1.03 -7.47
CA LYS A 101 -26.61 2.47 -7.61
C LYS A 101 -25.29 3.21 -7.81
N MET A 102 -24.29 2.94 -6.98
CA MET A 102 -22.98 3.56 -7.10
C MET A 102 -22.31 3.21 -8.45
N GLN A 103 -22.49 1.99 -8.97
CA GLN A 103 -21.97 1.61 -10.29
C GLN A 103 -22.57 2.50 -11.42
N LYS A 104 -23.87 2.77 -11.35
CA LYS A 104 -24.53 3.68 -12.29
C LYS A 104 -24.03 5.12 -12.18
N ASP A 105 -23.61 5.51 -10.99
CA ASP A 105 -23.04 6.83 -10.69
C ASP A 105 -21.50 6.84 -10.87
N HIS A 106 -20.94 5.89 -11.62
CA HIS A 106 -19.52 5.79 -11.97
C HIS A 106 -18.54 5.65 -10.79
N TRP A 107 -19.01 5.17 -9.62
CA TRP A 107 -18.13 4.92 -8.50
C TRP A 107 -17.25 3.69 -8.76
N ARG A 108 -15.96 3.84 -8.41
CA ARG A 108 -14.94 2.81 -8.53
C ARG A 108 -14.04 2.79 -7.29
N LEU A 109 -13.28 1.72 -7.12
CA LEU A 109 -12.19 1.69 -6.16
C LEU A 109 -10.89 2.13 -6.85
N GLY A 110 -10.30 3.25 -6.45
CA GLY A 110 -9.08 3.78 -7.07
C GLY A 110 -7.91 2.78 -7.10
N CYS A 111 -7.84 1.85 -6.15
CA CYS A 111 -6.82 0.79 -6.17
C CYS A 111 -7.05 -0.29 -7.24
N GLN A 112 -8.26 -0.43 -7.76
CA GLN A 112 -8.62 -1.42 -8.79
C GLN A 112 -8.62 -0.82 -10.20
N VAL A 113 -8.73 0.49 -10.33
CA VAL A 113 -8.64 1.19 -11.61
C VAL A 113 -7.19 1.30 -12.03
N LYS A 114 -6.87 0.83 -13.25
CA LYS A 114 -5.56 1.00 -13.87
C LYS A 114 -5.55 2.23 -14.76
N VAL A 115 -4.55 3.07 -14.60
CA VAL A 115 -4.35 4.27 -15.43
C VAL A 115 -3.73 3.82 -16.75
N LYS A 116 -4.54 3.69 -17.78
CA LYS A 116 -4.12 3.23 -19.12
C LYS A 116 -4.34 4.25 -20.22
N GLU A 117 -5.19 5.20 -19.98
CA GLU A 117 -5.65 6.24 -20.90
C GLU A 117 -6.02 7.47 -20.08
N ASP A 118 -6.36 8.58 -20.72
CA ASP A 118 -6.81 9.78 -20.03
C ASP A 118 -8.04 9.49 -19.17
N LEU A 119 -8.04 10.05 -17.98
CA LEU A 119 -9.07 9.83 -16.96
C LEU A 119 -9.75 11.14 -16.59
N LYS A 120 -11.07 11.09 -16.43
CA LYS A 120 -11.83 12.14 -15.77
C LYS A 120 -12.45 11.62 -14.50
N ILE A 121 -12.07 12.19 -13.35
CA ILE A 121 -12.49 11.69 -12.04
C ILE A 121 -13.09 12.78 -11.17
N LYS A 122 -13.95 12.36 -10.23
CA LYS A 122 -14.41 13.22 -9.14
C LYS A 122 -14.02 12.62 -7.79
N VAL A 123 -13.42 13.45 -6.96
CA VAL A 123 -13.05 13.12 -5.59
C VAL A 123 -13.68 14.13 -4.62
N PRO A 124 -13.95 13.75 -3.36
CA PRO A 124 -14.41 14.71 -2.35
C PRO A 124 -13.38 15.85 -2.17
N ALA A 125 -13.85 17.07 -1.97
CA ALA A 125 -12.97 18.24 -1.77
C ALA A 125 -11.98 18.04 -0.60
N SER A 126 -12.37 17.29 0.43
CA SER A 126 -11.50 16.92 1.55
C SER A 126 -10.23 16.16 1.14
N VAL A 127 -10.26 15.46 0.01
CA VAL A 127 -9.11 14.72 -0.52
C VAL A 127 -8.03 15.66 -1.07
N LEU A 128 -8.43 16.79 -1.64
CA LEU A 128 -7.50 17.79 -2.18
C LEU A 128 -6.85 18.66 -1.09
N GLY A 129 -7.42 18.67 0.12
CA GLY A 129 -6.90 19.40 1.27
C GLY A 129 -5.99 18.59 2.19
N VAL A 130 -5.67 17.33 1.85
CA VAL A 130 -4.79 16.49 2.66
C VAL A 130 -3.35 16.99 2.57
N LYS A 131 -2.74 17.21 3.74
CA LYS A 131 -1.33 17.58 3.87
C LYS A 131 -0.50 16.37 4.30
N LYS A 132 0.77 16.37 3.92
CA LYS A 132 1.78 15.42 4.37
C LYS A 132 2.84 16.18 5.19
N TRP A 133 3.20 15.63 6.33
CA TRP A 133 4.23 16.16 7.21
C TRP A 133 5.33 15.13 7.48
N GLU A 134 6.53 15.61 7.65
CA GLU A 134 7.60 14.89 8.30
C GLU A 134 7.53 15.21 9.80
N CYS A 135 7.26 14.18 10.60
CA CYS A 135 7.02 14.32 12.03
C CYS A 135 8.22 13.78 12.83
N GLU A 136 8.47 14.41 13.97
CA GLU A 136 9.47 13.91 14.92
C GLU A 136 8.88 12.81 15.81
N VAL A 137 9.59 11.69 15.95
CA VAL A 137 9.21 10.62 16.88
C VAL A 137 9.54 11.06 18.31
N VAL A 138 8.51 11.22 19.14
CA VAL A 138 8.63 11.60 20.54
C VAL A 138 8.86 10.37 21.42
N SER A 139 8.12 9.30 21.17
CA SER A 139 8.27 8.03 21.87
C SER A 139 7.79 6.85 21.04
N ASN A 140 8.36 5.69 21.29
CA ASN A 140 7.97 4.41 20.68
C ASN A 140 8.24 3.29 21.71
N ARG A 141 7.31 3.09 22.63
CA ARG A 141 7.48 2.17 23.78
C ARG A 141 6.46 1.03 23.74
N ASN A 142 6.82 -0.10 24.28
CA ASN A 142 5.87 -1.18 24.47
C ASN A 142 4.77 -0.80 25.47
N VAL A 143 3.53 -1.11 25.16
CA VAL A 143 2.38 -1.04 26.08
C VAL A 143 1.74 -2.40 26.25
N SER A 144 2.19 -3.38 25.48
CA SER A 144 1.83 -4.80 25.57
C SER A 144 2.88 -5.61 24.77
N THR A 145 2.92 -6.90 24.97
CA THR A 145 3.84 -7.84 24.30
C THR A 145 4.00 -7.59 22.79
N PHE A 146 2.92 -7.27 22.12
CA PHE A 146 2.87 -7.11 20.65
C PHE A 146 2.34 -5.74 20.20
N ILE A 147 2.26 -4.76 21.10
CA ILE A 147 1.74 -3.44 20.81
C ILE A 147 2.69 -2.38 21.35
N LYS A 148 3.05 -1.44 20.47
CA LYS A 148 3.73 -0.20 20.86
C LYS A 148 2.82 0.99 20.80
N GLU A 149 2.98 1.89 21.76
CA GLU A 149 2.49 3.26 21.70
C GLU A 149 3.52 4.08 20.95
N PHE A 150 3.13 4.56 19.80
CA PHE A 150 3.96 5.38 18.93
C PHE A 150 3.44 6.81 18.94
N VAL A 151 4.26 7.75 19.38
CA VAL A 151 3.89 9.16 19.49
C VAL A 151 4.80 9.99 18.61
N VAL A 152 4.18 10.81 17.76
CA VAL A 152 4.88 11.78 16.93
C VAL A 152 4.37 13.18 17.17
N LYS A 153 5.25 14.16 17.00
CA LYS A 153 4.95 15.59 17.06
C LYS A 153 4.94 16.17 15.66
N LEU A 154 3.93 16.99 15.39
CA LEU A 154 3.85 17.74 14.14
C LEU A 154 4.96 18.82 14.06
N PRO A 155 5.37 19.23 12.84
CA PRO A 155 6.29 20.34 12.68
C PRO A 155 5.81 21.62 13.38
N GLU A 156 6.74 22.48 13.73
CA GLU A 156 6.44 23.75 14.37
C GLU A 156 5.55 24.62 13.46
N GLY A 157 4.50 25.20 14.05
CA GLY A 157 3.52 26.01 13.33
C GLY A 157 2.42 25.22 12.60
N GLU A 158 2.52 23.88 12.51
CA GLU A 158 1.48 23.05 11.94
C GLU A 158 0.51 22.55 13.02
N THR A 159 -0.75 22.40 12.65
CA THR A 159 -1.79 21.88 13.55
C THR A 159 -2.69 20.92 12.78
N LEU A 160 -2.98 19.77 13.35
CA LEU A 160 -3.94 18.82 12.83
C LEU A 160 -5.27 18.92 13.59
N ASN A 161 -6.28 19.44 12.92
CA ASN A 161 -7.64 19.41 13.43
C ASN A 161 -8.30 18.07 13.07
N PHE A 162 -8.53 17.22 14.05
CA PHE A 162 -9.16 15.92 13.85
C PHE A 162 -10.27 15.66 14.85
N ARG A 163 -11.07 14.65 14.59
CA ARG A 163 -12.07 14.12 15.52
C ARG A 163 -11.58 12.79 16.05
N SER A 164 -11.90 12.48 17.30
CA SER A 164 -11.61 11.16 17.88
C SER A 164 -12.14 10.03 16.96
N GLY A 165 -11.33 9.01 16.74
CA GLY A 165 -11.60 7.95 15.77
C GLY A 165 -11.13 8.27 14.34
N GLY A 166 -10.56 9.45 14.11
CA GLY A 166 -9.86 9.75 12.86
C GLY A 166 -8.62 8.87 12.68
N TYR A 167 -8.12 8.82 11.45
CA TYR A 167 -6.91 8.07 11.14
C TYR A 167 -5.95 8.93 10.32
N ILE A 168 -4.68 8.57 10.39
CA ILE A 168 -3.63 9.10 9.51
C ILE A 168 -3.10 8.01 8.62
N GLN A 169 -2.45 8.40 7.53
CA GLN A 169 -1.66 7.48 6.69
C GLN A 169 -0.18 7.72 6.99
N ILE A 170 0.56 6.63 7.18
CA ILE A 170 2.01 6.66 7.33
C ILE A 170 2.62 6.07 6.09
N ASP A 171 3.50 6.82 5.45
CA ASP A 171 4.30 6.36 4.33
C ASP A 171 5.49 5.54 4.81
N ILE A 172 5.69 4.42 4.18
CA ILE A 172 6.78 3.50 4.46
C ILE A 172 7.67 3.43 3.22
N PRO A 173 8.93 3.82 3.31
CA PRO A 173 9.86 3.74 2.19
C PRO A 173 10.18 2.29 1.82
N LYS A 174 10.75 2.11 0.65
CA LYS A 174 11.40 0.84 0.30
C LYS A 174 12.52 0.54 1.29
N TYR A 175 12.64 -0.73 1.72
CA TYR A 175 13.76 -1.22 2.50
C TYR A 175 14.07 -2.68 2.15
N ASP A 176 15.34 -3.06 2.29
CA ASP A 176 15.79 -4.40 1.90
C ASP A 176 15.42 -5.47 2.93
N ALA A 177 15.63 -5.19 4.21
CA ALA A 177 15.26 -6.07 5.31
C ALA A 177 15.20 -5.33 6.64
N ILE A 178 14.23 -5.69 7.48
CA ILE A 178 14.18 -5.36 8.90
C ILE A 178 14.09 -6.69 9.65
N LYS A 179 15.04 -6.94 10.52
CA LYS A 179 15.08 -8.14 11.37
C LYS A 179 14.37 -7.83 12.70
N PHE A 180 13.53 -8.74 13.15
CA PHE A 180 12.85 -8.58 14.42
C PHE A 180 13.83 -8.67 15.61
N SER A 181 14.99 -9.32 15.40
CA SER A 181 16.09 -9.31 16.37
C SER A 181 16.67 -7.93 16.67
N ASP A 182 16.47 -6.97 15.77
CA ASP A 182 17.01 -5.61 15.88
C ASP A 182 15.99 -4.64 16.52
N MET A 183 14.78 -5.13 16.82
CA MET A 183 13.72 -4.33 17.44
C MET A 183 13.96 -4.16 18.92
N ASP A 184 13.71 -2.94 19.41
CA ASP A 184 13.78 -2.62 20.83
C ASP A 184 12.49 -3.06 21.53
N ILE A 185 12.59 -4.13 22.33
CA ILE A 185 11.48 -4.71 23.09
C ILE A 185 11.82 -4.68 24.57
N ASP A 186 10.90 -4.12 25.36
CA ASP A 186 11.06 -4.04 26.81
C ASP A 186 11.22 -5.43 27.43
N GLU A 187 12.07 -5.52 28.45
CA GLU A 187 12.51 -6.81 29.02
C GLU A 187 11.34 -7.67 29.50
N GLU A 188 10.29 -7.05 30.05
CA GLU A 188 9.09 -7.74 30.54
C GLU A 188 8.32 -8.51 29.45
N TYR A 189 8.51 -8.16 28.16
CA TYR A 189 7.81 -8.79 27.04
C TYR A 189 8.66 -9.79 26.25
N ARG A 190 9.96 -9.90 26.55
CA ARG A 190 10.90 -10.74 25.77
C ARG A 190 10.62 -12.23 25.90
N GLU A 191 10.15 -12.69 27.06
CA GLU A 191 9.81 -14.10 27.27
C GLU A 191 8.77 -14.60 26.24
N ASP A 192 7.74 -13.81 25.95
CA ASP A 192 6.76 -14.16 24.92
C ASP A 192 7.36 -14.12 23.51
N TRP A 193 8.28 -13.18 23.25
CA TRP A 193 8.97 -13.11 21.96
C TRP A 193 9.87 -14.33 21.73
N ASP A 194 10.55 -14.81 22.76
CA ASP A 194 11.32 -16.06 22.74
C ASP A 194 10.41 -17.27 22.50
N LYS A 195 9.34 -17.37 23.26
CA LYS A 195 8.34 -18.45 23.16
C LYS A 195 7.75 -18.59 21.76
N PHE A 196 7.43 -17.49 21.12
CA PHE A 196 6.87 -17.48 19.78
C PHE A 196 7.92 -17.40 18.68
N LYS A 197 9.21 -17.39 19.02
CA LYS A 197 10.34 -17.26 18.06
C LYS A 197 10.21 -16.03 17.16
N MET A 198 9.80 -14.92 17.74
CA MET A 198 9.58 -13.68 17.01
C MET A 198 10.87 -13.12 16.42
N TRP A 199 11.99 -13.32 17.11
CA TRP A 199 13.32 -12.84 16.72
C TRP A 199 13.82 -13.39 15.39
N ASP A 200 13.30 -14.54 14.95
CA ASP A 200 13.67 -15.20 13.69
C ASP A 200 12.99 -14.56 12.47
N LEU A 201 12.04 -13.66 12.71
CA LEU A 201 11.27 -13.04 11.63
C LEU A 201 12.08 -11.93 10.95
N VAL A 202 11.92 -11.85 9.65
CA VAL A 202 12.50 -10.81 8.80
C VAL A 202 11.44 -10.31 7.83
N THR A 203 11.25 -9.00 7.77
CA THR A 203 10.35 -8.36 6.79
C THR A 203 11.13 -7.62 5.72
N LYS A 204 10.55 -7.53 4.53
CA LYS A 204 11.10 -6.82 3.35
C LYS A 204 10.04 -5.95 2.74
N ASN A 205 10.45 -4.82 2.19
CA ASN A 205 9.55 -3.92 1.45
C ASN A 205 10.20 -3.50 0.14
N PRO A 206 9.94 -4.19 -0.98
CA PRO A 206 10.56 -3.89 -2.26
C PRO A 206 10.06 -2.58 -2.89
N GLU A 207 8.91 -2.09 -2.47
CA GLU A 207 8.28 -0.88 -3.02
C GLU A 207 7.72 -0.01 -1.90
N ALA A 208 7.83 1.32 -2.05
CA ALA A 208 7.23 2.26 -1.11
C ALA A 208 5.72 2.00 -0.99
N THR A 209 5.21 2.03 0.23
CA THR A 209 3.80 1.76 0.53
C THR A 209 3.32 2.67 1.66
N PHE A 210 2.04 2.62 1.96
CA PHE A 210 1.46 3.33 3.11
C PHE A 210 0.40 2.49 3.81
N ARG A 211 0.13 2.81 5.06
CA ARG A 211 -0.98 2.22 5.83
C ARG A 211 -1.66 3.28 6.68
N ALA A 212 -2.96 3.09 6.88
CA ALA A 212 -3.75 3.90 7.78
C ALA A 212 -3.69 3.34 9.20
N TYR A 213 -3.54 4.24 10.16
CA TYR A 213 -3.60 3.94 11.59
C TYR A 213 -4.56 4.90 12.27
N SER A 214 -5.44 4.38 13.11
CA SER A 214 -6.36 5.19 13.90
C SER A 214 -5.60 5.94 14.99
N MET A 215 -5.90 7.22 15.15
CA MET A 215 -5.34 8.03 16.22
C MET A 215 -5.94 7.59 17.56
N ALA A 216 -5.07 7.36 18.54
CA ALA A 216 -5.43 6.93 19.89
C ALA A 216 -5.54 8.08 20.88
N ASN A 217 -4.99 9.26 20.57
CA ASN A 217 -5.10 10.44 21.40
C ASN A 217 -6.38 11.24 21.16
N HIS A 218 -6.73 12.05 22.16
CA HIS A 218 -7.80 13.04 22.04
C HIS A 218 -7.25 14.37 21.50
N PRO A 219 -8.00 15.12 20.67
CA PRO A 219 -7.53 16.41 20.13
C PRO A 219 -7.05 17.42 21.16
N ALA A 220 -7.57 17.37 22.39
CA ALA A 220 -7.17 18.27 23.48
C ALA A 220 -5.81 17.93 24.13
N GLU A 221 -5.17 16.82 23.75
CA GLU A 221 -3.85 16.43 24.29
C GLU A 221 -2.68 17.18 23.64
N GLY A 222 -2.98 18.09 22.73
CA GLY A 222 -1.98 18.96 22.11
C GLY A 222 -1.62 18.55 20.70
N ASN A 223 -0.50 19.10 20.21
CA ASN A 223 -0.07 18.94 18.81
C ASN A 223 0.75 17.66 18.61
N ILE A 224 0.23 16.55 19.10
CA ILE A 224 0.80 15.22 18.97
C ILE A 224 -0.17 14.26 18.28
N ILE A 225 0.37 13.22 17.70
CA ILE A 225 -0.38 12.07 17.18
C ILE A 225 0.11 10.84 17.90
N MET A 226 -0.80 10.15 18.56
CA MET A 226 -0.54 8.90 19.26
C MET A 226 -1.23 7.74 18.53
N LEU A 227 -0.51 6.67 18.33
CA LEU A 227 -1.01 5.46 17.69
C LEU A 227 -0.68 4.25 18.58
N ASN A 228 -1.61 3.30 18.66
CA ASN A 228 -1.33 1.97 19.20
C ASN A 228 -1.13 1.00 18.05
N ILE A 229 0.11 0.59 17.83
CA ILE A 229 0.51 -0.22 16.68
C ILE A 229 0.80 -1.63 17.12
N ARG A 230 0.02 -2.57 16.60
CA ARG A 230 0.27 -3.99 16.80
C ARG A 230 1.21 -4.49 15.71
N ILE A 231 2.27 -5.23 16.11
CA ILE A 231 3.13 -5.93 15.16
C ILE A 231 2.32 -7.00 14.41
N ALA A 232 2.36 -6.98 13.10
CA ALA A 232 1.66 -7.95 12.26
C ALA A 232 2.61 -9.08 11.89
N THR A 233 2.39 -10.24 12.48
CA THR A 233 3.15 -11.46 12.22
C THR A 233 2.51 -12.27 11.08
N PRO A 234 3.29 -13.16 10.43
CA PRO A 234 2.70 -14.20 9.59
C PRO A 234 1.72 -15.08 10.38
N PRO A 235 0.79 -15.78 9.71
CA PRO A 235 -0.05 -16.77 10.38
C PRO A 235 0.81 -17.83 11.09
N PHE A 236 0.41 -18.20 12.30
CA PHE A 236 1.07 -19.23 13.07
C PHE A 236 0.53 -20.61 12.69
N ASP A 237 1.42 -21.49 12.22
CA ASP A 237 1.09 -22.88 11.92
C ASP A 237 1.11 -23.69 13.22
N ARG A 238 -0.07 -24.00 13.74
CA ARG A 238 -0.22 -24.76 14.98
C ARG A 238 0.18 -26.22 14.84
N VAL A 239 0.21 -26.76 13.62
CA VAL A 239 0.54 -28.16 13.34
C VAL A 239 2.06 -28.34 13.40
N ASN A 240 2.81 -27.44 12.76
CA ASN A 240 4.26 -27.52 12.67
C ASN A 240 4.99 -26.68 13.71
N GLY A 241 4.29 -25.91 14.52
CA GLY A 241 4.84 -25.13 15.63
C GLY A 241 5.74 -23.96 15.19
N GLY A 242 5.27 -23.11 14.27
CA GLY A 242 6.02 -21.94 13.80
C GLY A 242 5.22 -21.01 12.93
N PHE A 243 5.83 -19.91 12.51
CA PHE A 243 5.19 -19.01 11.55
C PHE A 243 5.27 -19.52 10.12
N MET A 244 4.22 -19.30 9.35
CA MET A 244 4.25 -19.56 7.91
C MET A 244 5.31 -18.69 7.23
N LYS A 245 5.90 -19.19 6.14
CA LYS A 245 6.93 -18.48 5.35
C LYS A 245 6.27 -17.39 4.48
N VAL A 246 5.66 -16.41 5.11
CA VAL A 246 5.05 -15.24 4.50
C VAL A 246 5.69 -14.00 5.10
N ASN A 247 5.83 -12.94 4.31
CA ASN A 247 6.41 -11.69 4.78
C ASN A 247 5.58 -11.12 5.95
N PRO A 248 6.19 -10.74 7.09
CA PRO A 248 5.51 -10.02 8.16
C PRO A 248 4.93 -8.69 7.70
N GLY A 249 4.14 -8.04 8.56
CA GLY A 249 3.53 -6.75 8.24
C GLY A 249 4.56 -5.66 8.00
N ILE A 250 4.66 -5.19 6.77
CA ILE A 250 5.65 -4.22 6.31
C ILE A 250 5.66 -2.95 7.16
N CYS A 251 4.48 -2.34 7.32
CA CYS A 251 4.37 -1.03 8.00
C CYS A 251 4.54 -1.14 9.51
N SER A 252 3.92 -2.14 10.13
CA SER A 252 4.06 -2.35 11.57
C SER A 252 5.50 -2.70 11.95
N SER A 253 6.20 -3.47 11.12
CA SER A 253 7.61 -3.81 11.37
C SER A 253 8.56 -2.62 11.15
N TYR A 254 8.20 -1.68 10.29
CA TYR A 254 8.99 -0.46 10.07
C TYR A 254 8.88 0.52 11.25
N ILE A 255 7.71 0.58 11.88
CA ILE A 255 7.44 1.49 12.99
C ILE A 255 7.92 0.88 14.32
N PHE A 256 7.91 -0.43 14.44
CA PHE A 256 8.21 -1.20 15.67
C PHE A 256 9.69 -1.23 16.00
#